data_effb7e4815e7107f7083d66550eb52fd
#
_entry.id   effb7e4815e7107f7083d66550eb52fd
#
_cell.length_a   1.000
_cell.length_b   1.000
_cell.length_c   1.000
_cell.angle_alpha   90.00
_cell.angle_beta   90.00
_cell.angle_gamma   90.00
#
_symmetry.space_group_name_H-M   'P 1'
#
loop_
_entity.id
_entity.type
_entity.pdbx_description
1 polymer ?
#
loop_
_entity_poly.entity_id
_entity_poly.type
_entity_poly.pdbx_seq_one_letter_code
_entity_poly.pdbx_strand_id
1 'polypeptide(L)'
;PWLYPYSLEFGDDRVLGYFALRKCDVQIADDGYPRFFLNNQPYFQSGVLDQGYWPDGLYTAPSDEALIYDIRAMKDLGFNMLRKHGKIEADRWYFHCDRMGMLVWQDMPNGGSDYHHWFVTYLATLFNWLRIPVKDIHARLLSRTDKDGRQEYIDDIRDMIKALYNHPSIVTWVPFNEGWGQFSTKKVTDFIHRLDPSRLVDSASGWFDQGCG
;
A
#
# COMPACT_ATOMS: atom_id res chain seq x y z
N PRO A 1 7.57 -18.60 -0.22
CA PRO A 1 7.82 -17.85 1.02
C PRO A 1 8.28 -18.80 2.13
N TRP A 2 9.06 -18.25 3.06
CA TRP A 2 9.49 -18.98 4.24
C TRP A 2 9.19 -18.13 5.48
N LEU A 3 8.37 -18.66 6.39
CA LEU A 3 8.06 -18.03 7.66
C LEU A 3 8.77 -18.80 8.77
N TYR A 4 9.47 -18.07 9.63
CA TYR A 4 10.17 -18.62 10.79
C TYR A 4 9.24 -18.51 12.00
N PRO A 5 8.67 -19.63 12.50
CA PRO A 5 7.83 -19.59 13.68
C PRO A 5 8.67 -19.41 14.94
N TYR A 6 8.10 -18.73 15.93
CA TYR A 6 8.65 -18.63 17.28
C TYR A 6 7.56 -18.74 18.34
N SER A 7 7.92 -19.09 19.54
CA SER A 7 7.05 -18.98 20.72
C SER A 7 7.73 -18.12 21.78
N LEU A 8 6.93 -17.31 22.45
CA LEU A 8 7.32 -16.57 23.67
C LEU A 8 6.54 -17.16 24.84
N GLU A 9 7.25 -17.48 25.92
CA GLU A 9 6.67 -18.08 27.11
C GLU A 9 7.01 -17.22 28.32
N PHE A 10 6.01 -16.89 29.12
CA PHE A 10 6.18 -16.18 30.38
C PHE A 10 5.23 -16.77 31.43
N GLY A 11 5.77 -17.52 32.39
CA GLY A 11 4.94 -18.30 33.31
C GLY A 11 4.07 -19.31 32.55
N ASP A 12 2.77 -19.21 32.75
CA ASP A 12 1.77 -20.05 32.08
C ASP A 12 1.27 -19.48 30.75
N ASP A 13 1.69 -18.27 30.40
CA ASP A 13 1.31 -17.63 29.13
C ASP A 13 2.25 -18.02 28.00
N ARG A 14 1.65 -18.30 26.83
CA ARG A 14 2.39 -18.67 25.62
C ARG A 14 1.82 -17.98 24.40
N VAL A 15 2.65 -17.19 23.73
CA VAL A 15 2.33 -16.51 22.48
C VAL A 15 3.11 -17.13 21.33
N LEU A 16 2.40 -17.46 20.25
CA LEU A 16 2.99 -17.93 19.01
C LEU A 16 3.06 -16.79 18.00
N GLY A 17 4.16 -16.69 17.30
CA GLY A 17 4.35 -15.70 16.24
C GLY A 17 5.24 -16.23 15.12
N TYR A 18 5.49 -15.38 14.15
CA TYR A 18 6.41 -15.67 13.05
C TYR A 18 7.10 -14.39 12.59
N PHE A 19 8.18 -14.56 11.86
CA PHE A 19 8.83 -13.50 11.09
C PHE A 19 9.34 -14.06 9.77
N ALA A 20 9.72 -13.18 8.84
CA ALA A 20 10.42 -13.58 7.63
C ALA A 20 11.55 -12.61 7.32
N LEU A 21 12.53 -13.09 6.57
CA LEU A 21 13.62 -12.28 6.03
C LEU A 21 13.37 -12.06 4.54
N ARG A 22 13.29 -10.82 4.15
CA ARG A 22 13.16 -10.43 2.75
C ARG A 22 13.80 -9.08 2.49
N LYS A 23 14.20 -8.83 1.26
CA LYS A 23 14.65 -7.54 0.76
C LYS A 23 13.82 -7.18 -0.47
N CYS A 24 13.26 -5.97 -0.48
CA CYS A 24 12.59 -5.39 -1.64
C CYS A 24 13.26 -4.07 -1.96
N ASP A 25 13.69 -3.89 -3.18
CA ASP A 25 14.28 -2.64 -3.66
C ASP A 25 14.05 -2.46 -5.17
N VAL A 26 14.44 -1.30 -5.67
CA VAL A 26 14.54 -1.01 -7.09
C VAL A 26 16.02 -0.90 -7.43
N GLN A 27 16.47 -1.66 -8.41
CA GLN A 27 17.84 -1.65 -8.89
C GLN A 27 17.85 -1.46 -10.40
N ILE A 28 18.97 -0.98 -10.93
CA ILE A 28 19.21 -0.99 -12.37
C ILE A 28 19.61 -2.41 -12.76
N ALA A 29 18.79 -3.03 -13.61
CA ALA A 29 19.04 -4.37 -14.14
C ALA A 29 20.11 -4.35 -15.24
N ASP A 30 20.55 -5.54 -15.69
CA ASP A 30 21.60 -5.69 -16.69
C ASP A 30 21.25 -5.03 -18.03
N ASP A 31 19.97 -4.84 -18.32
CA ASP A 31 19.47 -4.13 -19.50
C ASP A 31 19.46 -2.58 -19.35
N GLY A 32 19.94 -2.07 -18.21
CA GLY A 32 20.03 -0.64 -17.92
C GLY A 32 18.74 0.03 -17.44
N TYR A 33 17.67 -0.75 -17.21
CA TYR A 33 16.39 -0.21 -16.74
C TYR A 33 16.15 -0.48 -15.26
N PRO A 34 15.48 0.43 -14.53
CA PRO A 34 15.07 0.17 -13.17
C PRO A 34 14.01 -0.92 -13.12
N ARG A 35 14.18 -1.87 -12.21
CA ARG A 35 13.26 -2.98 -11.97
C ARG A 35 13.09 -3.24 -10.50
N PHE A 36 11.96 -3.81 -10.13
CA PHE A 36 11.76 -4.36 -8.80
C PHE A 36 12.62 -5.60 -8.59
N PHE A 37 13.23 -5.67 -7.41
CA PHE A 37 13.98 -6.84 -6.96
C PHE A 37 13.37 -7.38 -5.69
N LEU A 38 13.25 -8.70 -5.61
CA LEU A 38 12.90 -9.43 -4.40
C LEU A 38 14.07 -10.38 -4.08
N ASN A 39 14.67 -10.21 -2.90
CA ASN A 39 15.82 -10.99 -2.46
C ASN A 39 16.97 -11.00 -3.49
N ASN A 40 17.27 -9.83 -4.02
CA ASN A 40 18.32 -9.58 -5.04
C ASN A 40 18.10 -10.29 -6.39
N GLN A 41 16.87 -10.70 -6.69
CA GLN A 41 16.49 -11.21 -7.99
C GLN A 41 15.46 -10.27 -8.64
N PRO A 42 15.56 -9.99 -9.94
CA PRO A 42 14.53 -9.26 -10.65
C PRO A 42 13.16 -9.95 -10.47
N TYR A 43 12.16 -9.20 -10.09
CA TYR A 43 10.84 -9.77 -9.80
C TYR A 43 9.74 -8.89 -10.38
N PHE A 44 9.13 -9.35 -11.48
CA PHE A 44 8.02 -8.64 -12.08
C PHE A 44 6.76 -8.83 -11.22
N GLN A 45 6.21 -7.72 -10.74
CA GLN A 45 5.01 -7.72 -9.91
C GLN A 45 3.78 -7.63 -10.82
N SER A 46 3.17 -8.79 -11.10
CA SER A 46 1.91 -8.90 -11.84
C SER A 46 0.78 -8.98 -10.84
N GLY A 47 -0.09 -7.98 -10.80
CA GLY A 47 -1.11 -7.92 -9.76
C GLY A 47 -2.40 -7.27 -10.18
N VAL A 48 -3.36 -7.31 -9.28
CA VAL A 48 -4.69 -6.72 -9.43
C VAL A 48 -5.03 -5.84 -8.23
N LEU A 49 -5.98 -4.94 -8.46
CA LEU A 49 -6.58 -4.12 -7.43
C LEU A 49 -7.53 -4.98 -6.59
N ASP A 50 -7.40 -4.88 -5.27
CA ASP A 50 -8.26 -5.57 -4.30
C ASP A 50 -8.83 -4.55 -3.32
N GLN A 51 -10.14 -4.32 -3.38
CA GLN A 51 -10.85 -3.39 -2.50
C GLN A 51 -11.50 -4.08 -1.30
N GLY A 52 -11.63 -5.41 -1.31
CA GLY A 52 -12.10 -6.20 -0.18
C GLY A 52 -13.54 -5.91 0.25
N TYR A 53 -14.44 -5.70 -0.71
CA TYR A 53 -15.87 -5.56 -0.45
C TYR A 53 -16.60 -6.89 -0.57
N TRP A 54 -17.53 -7.13 0.34
CA TRP A 54 -18.32 -8.34 0.42
C TRP A 54 -19.82 -8.05 0.30
N PRO A 55 -20.59 -8.85 -0.44
CA PRO A 55 -22.01 -8.56 -0.70
C PRO A 55 -22.88 -8.43 0.55
N ASP A 56 -22.57 -9.20 1.59
CA ASP A 56 -23.33 -9.28 2.84
C ASP A 56 -22.64 -8.58 4.01
N GLY A 57 -21.30 -8.60 4.05
CA GLY A 57 -20.51 -8.05 5.15
C GLY A 57 -19.87 -6.67 4.87
N LEU A 58 -20.05 -6.11 3.67
CA LEU A 58 -19.41 -4.87 3.20
C LEU A 58 -17.89 -4.92 3.37
N TYR A 59 -17.36 -4.35 4.46
CA TYR A 59 -15.93 -4.36 4.76
C TYR A 59 -15.45 -5.63 5.49
N THR A 60 -16.37 -6.51 5.90
CA THR A 60 -16.05 -7.69 6.69
C THR A 60 -16.21 -8.94 5.85
N ALA A 61 -15.14 -9.70 5.70
CA ALA A 61 -15.19 -11.00 5.02
C ALA A 61 -16.09 -11.98 5.81
N PRO A 62 -16.87 -12.83 5.12
CA PRO A 62 -17.75 -13.77 5.78
C PRO A 62 -17.01 -14.87 6.55
N SER A 63 -15.80 -15.23 6.11
CA SER A 63 -14.95 -16.22 6.78
C SER A 63 -13.49 -16.12 6.34
N ASP A 64 -12.61 -16.84 7.03
CA ASP A 64 -11.19 -17.00 6.62
C ASP A 64 -11.05 -17.73 5.27
N GLU A 65 -11.92 -18.72 5.03
CA GLU A 65 -11.93 -19.47 3.77
C GLU A 65 -12.21 -18.55 2.58
N ALA A 66 -13.07 -17.53 2.75
CA ALA A 66 -13.35 -16.55 1.72
C ALA A 66 -12.11 -15.71 1.42
N LEU A 67 -11.39 -15.22 2.45
CA LEU A 67 -10.12 -14.50 2.28
C LEU A 67 -9.08 -15.38 1.57
N ILE A 68 -8.93 -16.63 1.99
CA ILE A 68 -8.00 -17.58 1.39
C ILE A 68 -8.37 -17.87 -0.06
N TYR A 69 -9.66 -18.00 -0.35
CA TYR A 69 -10.15 -18.28 -1.71
C TYR A 69 -9.74 -17.19 -2.68
N ASP A 70 -9.95 -15.92 -2.35
CA ASP A 70 -9.58 -14.79 -3.23
C ASP A 70 -8.09 -14.75 -3.50
N ILE A 71 -7.26 -14.89 -2.45
CA ILE A 71 -5.80 -14.91 -2.61
C ILE A 71 -5.37 -16.08 -3.49
N ARG A 72 -5.95 -17.28 -3.27
CA ARG A 72 -5.62 -18.47 -4.05
C ARG A 72 -6.05 -18.32 -5.49
N ALA A 73 -7.27 -17.85 -5.75
CA ALA A 73 -7.79 -17.66 -7.09
C ALA A 73 -6.89 -16.72 -7.91
N MET A 74 -6.41 -15.62 -7.31
CA MET A 74 -5.49 -14.73 -7.99
C MET A 74 -4.14 -15.39 -8.27
N LYS A 75 -3.60 -16.19 -7.34
CA LYS A 75 -2.37 -16.97 -7.59
C LYS A 75 -2.54 -18.00 -8.69
N ASP A 76 -3.66 -18.70 -8.72
CA ASP A 76 -3.97 -19.72 -9.75
C ASP A 76 -4.10 -19.09 -11.14
N LEU A 77 -4.54 -17.82 -11.23
CA LEU A 77 -4.54 -17.01 -12.44
C LEU A 77 -3.14 -16.47 -12.83
N GLY A 78 -2.11 -16.71 -12.02
CA GLY A 78 -0.74 -16.29 -12.27
C GLY A 78 -0.35 -14.94 -11.71
N PHE A 79 -1.21 -14.29 -10.92
CA PHE A 79 -0.85 -13.05 -10.21
C PHE A 79 0.01 -13.36 -8.99
N ASN A 80 0.93 -12.45 -8.68
CA ASN A 80 1.85 -12.56 -7.55
C ASN A 80 1.80 -11.36 -6.60
N MET A 81 0.91 -10.41 -6.87
CA MET A 81 0.72 -9.20 -6.09
C MET A 81 -0.76 -8.80 -6.03
N LEU A 82 -1.18 -8.31 -4.87
CA LEU A 82 -2.47 -7.63 -4.66
C LEU A 82 -2.22 -6.21 -4.18
N ARG A 83 -2.87 -5.24 -4.79
CA ARG A 83 -2.91 -3.88 -4.25
C ARG A 83 -4.17 -3.72 -3.42
N LYS A 84 -4.01 -3.69 -2.09
CA LYS A 84 -5.11 -3.42 -1.17
C LYS A 84 -5.44 -1.94 -1.22
N HIS A 85 -6.49 -1.61 -1.96
CA HIS A 85 -6.83 -0.24 -2.34
C HIS A 85 -7.86 0.37 -1.39
N GLY A 86 -7.49 1.52 -0.81
CA GLY A 86 -8.38 2.35 -0.02
C GLY A 86 -8.88 1.73 1.29
N LYS A 87 -8.28 0.61 1.73
CA LYS A 87 -8.72 -0.16 2.90
C LYS A 87 -7.54 -0.76 3.63
N ILE A 88 -7.60 -0.79 4.96
CA ILE A 88 -6.79 -1.67 5.81
C ILE A 88 -7.63 -2.91 6.10
N GLU A 89 -7.10 -4.09 5.81
CA GLU A 89 -7.78 -5.36 6.03
C GLU A 89 -7.50 -5.89 7.46
N ALA A 90 -8.22 -6.92 7.89
CA ALA A 90 -7.91 -7.61 9.13
C ALA A 90 -6.55 -8.34 9.03
N ASP A 91 -5.80 -8.41 10.14
CA ASP A 91 -4.46 -9.02 10.22
C ASP A 91 -4.38 -10.41 9.60
N ARG A 92 -5.44 -11.21 9.76
CA ARG A 92 -5.53 -12.56 9.20
C ARG A 92 -5.45 -12.59 7.67
N TRP A 93 -5.90 -11.54 6.96
CA TRP A 93 -5.74 -11.46 5.52
C TRP A 93 -4.25 -11.31 5.14
N TYR A 94 -3.53 -10.43 5.84
CA TYR A 94 -2.08 -10.27 5.62
C TYR A 94 -1.32 -11.54 6.01
N PHE A 95 -1.71 -12.20 7.11
CA PHE A 95 -1.15 -13.51 7.46
C PHE A 95 -1.34 -14.54 6.33
N HIS A 96 -2.50 -14.56 5.68
CA HIS A 96 -2.72 -15.44 4.54
C HIS A 96 -1.87 -15.06 3.33
N CYS A 97 -1.67 -13.76 3.05
CA CYS A 97 -0.73 -13.29 2.04
C CYS A 97 0.71 -13.71 2.37
N ASP A 98 1.13 -13.55 3.64
CA ASP A 98 2.47 -13.93 4.11
C ASP A 98 2.75 -15.40 3.88
N ARG A 99 1.86 -16.29 4.35
CA ARG A 99 2.06 -17.75 4.23
C ARG A 99 1.91 -18.27 2.81
N MET A 100 1.11 -17.63 1.97
CA MET A 100 0.86 -18.03 0.59
C MET A 100 1.85 -17.39 -0.39
N GLY A 101 2.62 -16.38 0.05
CA GLY A 101 3.58 -15.66 -0.78
C GLY A 101 2.92 -14.78 -1.85
N MET A 102 1.85 -14.11 -1.47
CA MET A 102 1.23 -13.06 -2.26
C MET A 102 1.80 -11.71 -1.81
N LEU A 103 2.45 -10.98 -2.70
CA LEU A 103 2.95 -9.63 -2.38
C LEU A 103 1.78 -8.66 -2.22
N VAL A 104 1.98 -7.65 -1.38
CA VAL A 104 0.95 -6.64 -1.10
C VAL A 104 1.52 -5.24 -1.30
N TRP A 105 0.81 -4.43 -2.09
CA TRP A 105 0.88 -2.99 -2.06
C TRP A 105 -0.25 -2.49 -1.17
N GLN A 106 0.09 -1.76 -0.13
CA GLN A 106 -0.89 -1.29 0.84
C GLN A 106 -1.15 0.19 0.67
N ASP A 107 -2.35 0.51 0.20
CA ASP A 107 -2.82 1.89 0.14
C ASP A 107 -3.20 2.39 1.54
N MET A 108 -2.95 3.66 1.75
CA MET A 108 -3.54 4.38 2.87
C MET A 108 -5.03 4.61 2.59
N PRO A 109 -5.95 4.33 3.53
CA PRO A 109 -7.32 4.82 3.43
C PRO A 109 -7.29 6.33 3.25
N ASN A 110 -7.75 6.81 2.10
CA ASN A 110 -7.64 8.20 1.74
C ASN A 110 -9.02 8.83 1.54
N GLY A 111 -9.12 10.07 1.84
CA GLY A 111 -10.33 10.86 1.72
C GLY A 111 -10.01 12.34 1.84
N GLY A 112 -11.02 13.16 1.79
CA GLY A 112 -10.91 14.60 1.91
C GLY A 112 -12.29 15.24 1.98
N SER A 113 -12.36 16.55 1.80
CA SER A 113 -13.61 17.29 1.60
C SER A 113 -14.13 17.07 0.17
N ASP A 114 -15.24 17.72 -0.17
CA ASP A 114 -15.82 17.64 -1.51
C ASP A 114 -14.80 17.96 -2.60
N TYR A 115 -14.79 17.11 -3.62
CA TYR A 115 -13.85 17.21 -4.72
C TYR A 115 -14.30 18.23 -5.77
N HIS A 116 -13.34 18.98 -6.28
CA HIS A 116 -13.54 19.73 -7.51
C HIS A 116 -13.56 18.76 -8.69
N HIS A 117 -14.71 18.14 -8.97
CA HIS A 117 -14.89 17.13 -10.02
C HIS A 117 -14.24 17.52 -11.35
N TRP A 118 -14.44 18.76 -11.78
CA TRP A 118 -13.85 19.27 -13.00
C TRP A 118 -12.31 19.17 -13.00
N PHE A 119 -11.69 19.50 -11.88
CA PHE A 119 -10.24 19.46 -11.78
C PHE A 119 -9.74 18.02 -11.69
N VAL A 120 -10.26 17.24 -10.77
CA VAL A 120 -9.75 15.88 -10.49
C VAL A 120 -10.07 14.93 -11.66
N THR A 121 -11.23 15.04 -12.28
CA THR A 121 -11.65 14.09 -13.31
C THR A 121 -11.16 14.50 -14.72
N TYR A 122 -11.34 15.76 -15.10
CA TYR A 122 -11.08 16.18 -16.49
C TYR A 122 -9.73 16.84 -16.66
N LEU A 123 -9.38 17.80 -15.81
CA LEU A 123 -8.11 18.53 -15.93
C LEU A 123 -6.93 17.66 -15.52
N ALA A 124 -7.10 16.78 -14.52
CA ALA A 124 -6.07 15.82 -14.14
C ALA A 124 -5.66 14.93 -15.31
N THR A 125 -6.65 14.34 -15.99
CA THR A 125 -6.41 13.51 -17.19
C THR A 125 -5.72 14.29 -18.29
N LEU A 126 -6.17 15.53 -18.56
CA LEU A 126 -5.55 16.40 -19.56
C LEU A 126 -4.11 16.76 -19.18
N PHE A 127 -3.85 17.16 -17.93
CA PHE A 127 -2.52 17.50 -17.47
C PHE A 127 -1.57 16.31 -17.48
N ASN A 128 -2.06 15.13 -17.10
CA ASN A 128 -1.27 13.90 -17.20
C ASN A 128 -0.94 13.58 -18.67
N TRP A 129 -1.89 13.68 -19.57
CA TRP A 129 -1.67 13.47 -21.01
C TRP A 129 -0.68 14.48 -21.60
N LEU A 130 -0.78 15.76 -21.20
CA LEU A 130 0.15 16.83 -21.63
C LEU A 130 1.48 16.81 -20.84
N ARG A 131 1.66 15.91 -19.88
CA ARG A 131 2.81 15.85 -18.97
C ARG A 131 3.07 17.16 -18.21
N ILE A 132 1.99 17.88 -17.87
CA ILE A 132 2.07 19.10 -17.08
C ILE A 132 2.11 18.72 -15.59
N PRO A 133 3.22 19.01 -14.86
CA PRO A 133 3.29 18.68 -13.44
C PRO A 133 2.37 19.61 -12.64
N VAL A 134 1.47 19.02 -11.86
CA VAL A 134 0.64 19.73 -10.89
C VAL A 134 1.25 19.56 -9.52
N LYS A 135 1.66 20.67 -8.89
CA LYS A 135 2.22 20.65 -7.54
C LYS A 135 1.12 20.52 -6.49
N ASP A 136 1.32 19.65 -5.54
CA ASP A 136 0.38 19.36 -4.44
C ASP A 136 0.40 20.36 -3.28
N ILE A 137 1.08 21.51 -3.49
CA ILE A 137 1.02 22.64 -2.56
C ILE A 137 -0.36 23.31 -2.52
N HIS A 138 -1.19 23.06 -3.53
CA HIS A 138 -2.55 23.57 -3.64
C HIS A 138 -3.57 22.57 -3.04
N ALA A 139 -3.48 22.34 -1.74
CA ALA A 139 -4.34 21.40 -1.01
C ALA A 139 -5.86 21.59 -1.27
N ARG A 140 -6.28 22.82 -1.63
CA ARG A 140 -7.67 23.12 -1.99
C ARG A 140 -8.12 22.41 -3.27
N LEU A 141 -7.24 22.30 -4.27
CA LEU A 141 -7.57 21.63 -5.55
C LEU A 141 -7.69 20.12 -5.37
N LEU A 142 -6.97 19.57 -4.40
CA LEU A 142 -6.91 18.14 -4.11
C LEU A 142 -7.73 17.77 -2.86
N SER A 143 -8.64 18.66 -2.45
CA SER A 143 -9.69 18.39 -1.43
C SER A 143 -9.19 18.07 -0.01
N ARG A 144 -8.02 18.60 0.39
CA ARG A 144 -7.48 18.41 1.75
C ARG A 144 -7.05 19.73 2.39
N THR A 145 -7.98 20.69 2.50
CA THR A 145 -7.72 22.03 3.07
C THR A 145 -7.64 22.05 4.57
N ASP A 146 -8.33 21.13 5.23
CA ASP A 146 -8.38 21.04 6.68
C ASP A 146 -7.02 20.65 7.25
N LYS A 147 -6.51 21.43 8.22
CA LYS A 147 -5.21 21.17 8.84
C LYS A 147 -5.27 20.01 9.82
N ASP A 148 -6.37 19.89 10.56
CA ASP A 148 -6.53 18.83 11.55
C ASP A 148 -6.69 17.49 10.85
N GLY A 149 -7.49 17.42 9.77
CA GLY A 149 -7.60 16.24 8.93
C GLY A 149 -6.30 15.85 8.22
N ARG A 150 -5.39 16.81 7.92
CA ARG A 150 -4.04 16.45 7.44
C ARG A 150 -3.18 15.85 8.55
N GLN A 151 -3.30 16.37 9.77
CA GLN A 151 -2.56 15.81 10.91
C GLN A 151 -3.07 14.41 11.26
N GLU A 152 -4.39 14.23 11.32
CA GLU A 152 -5.03 12.94 11.51
C GLU A 152 -4.54 11.92 10.49
N TYR A 153 -4.50 12.29 9.22
CA TYR A 153 -3.98 11.43 8.15
C TYR A 153 -2.51 10.99 8.37
N ILE A 154 -1.67 11.88 8.88
CA ILE A 154 -0.27 11.56 9.21
C ILE A 154 -0.21 10.60 10.41
N ASP A 155 -1.08 10.78 11.39
CA ASP A 155 -1.16 9.89 12.55
C ASP A 155 -1.69 8.50 12.14
N ASP A 156 -2.71 8.44 11.27
CA ASP A 156 -3.23 7.21 10.68
C ASP A 156 -2.16 6.45 9.87
N ILE A 157 -1.32 7.14 9.08
CA ILE A 157 -0.16 6.51 8.39
C ILE A 157 0.75 5.84 9.41
N ARG A 158 1.08 6.54 10.51
CA ARG A 158 1.95 5.99 11.55
C ARG A 158 1.34 4.74 12.17
N ASP A 159 0.06 4.80 12.50
CA ASP A 159 -0.64 3.71 13.17
C ASP A 159 -0.81 2.50 12.22
N MET A 160 -1.15 2.74 10.94
CA MET A 160 -1.19 1.68 9.92
C MET A 160 0.18 0.98 9.77
N ILE A 161 1.25 1.75 9.58
CA ILE A 161 2.58 1.17 9.42
C ILE A 161 2.97 0.40 10.67
N LYS A 162 2.72 0.94 11.87
CA LYS A 162 3.01 0.27 13.13
C LYS A 162 2.24 -1.05 13.28
N ALA A 163 0.96 -1.05 12.93
CA ALA A 163 0.12 -2.25 13.03
C ALA A 163 0.56 -3.34 12.03
N LEU A 164 0.88 -2.93 10.79
CA LEU A 164 1.16 -3.86 9.70
C LEU A 164 2.66 -4.13 9.47
N TYR A 165 3.54 -3.56 10.30
CA TYR A 165 4.99 -3.62 10.10
C TYR A 165 5.53 -5.04 9.98
N ASN A 166 4.98 -5.99 10.74
CA ASN A 166 5.46 -7.37 10.81
C ASN A 166 4.99 -8.27 9.66
N HIS A 167 4.16 -7.76 8.74
CA HIS A 167 3.71 -8.54 7.59
C HIS A 167 4.73 -8.48 6.44
N PRO A 168 5.48 -9.57 6.18
CA PRO A 168 6.52 -9.58 5.14
C PRO A 168 5.95 -9.52 3.71
N SER A 169 4.68 -9.85 3.51
CA SER A 169 4.02 -9.73 2.21
C SER A 169 3.91 -8.28 1.72
N ILE A 170 3.78 -7.32 2.64
CA ILE A 170 3.72 -5.90 2.27
C ILE A 170 5.10 -5.46 1.79
N VAL A 171 5.18 -5.01 0.54
CA VAL A 171 6.43 -4.58 -0.10
C VAL A 171 6.44 -3.12 -0.48
N THR A 172 5.27 -2.50 -0.58
CA THR A 172 5.11 -1.09 -0.97
C THR A 172 3.98 -0.43 -0.18
N TRP A 173 4.24 0.77 0.32
CA TRP A 173 3.24 1.66 0.90
C TRP A 173 2.77 2.66 -0.17
N VAL A 174 1.47 2.91 -0.25
CA VAL A 174 0.87 3.83 -1.22
C VAL A 174 0.06 4.91 -0.49
N PRO A 175 0.68 6.07 -0.18
CA PRO A 175 -0.02 7.10 0.59
C PRO A 175 -1.11 7.81 -0.19
N PHE A 176 -0.95 8.03 -1.51
CA PHE A 176 -1.94 8.74 -2.29
C PHE A 176 -2.31 8.00 -3.56
N ASN A 177 -3.58 8.12 -3.95
CA ASN A 177 -4.13 7.56 -5.16
C ASN A 177 -4.83 8.64 -5.96
N GLU A 178 -4.47 8.81 -7.23
CA GLU A 178 -5.14 9.66 -8.22
C GLU A 178 -5.38 11.12 -7.78
N GLY A 179 -4.52 11.65 -6.91
CA GLY A 179 -4.62 13.01 -6.40
C GLY A 179 -5.71 13.24 -5.36
N TRP A 180 -6.46 12.21 -4.96
CA TRP A 180 -7.56 12.33 -4.00
C TRP A 180 -7.04 12.63 -2.60
N GLY A 181 -7.30 13.86 -2.13
CA GLY A 181 -6.82 14.30 -0.83
C GLY A 181 -5.30 14.41 -0.69
N GLN A 182 -4.58 14.44 -1.82
CA GLN A 182 -3.12 14.52 -1.84
C GLN A 182 -2.61 15.88 -1.32
N PHE A 183 -1.56 15.84 -0.52
CA PHE A 183 -0.91 17.05 0.01
C PHE A 183 0.54 16.76 0.41
N SER A 184 1.42 17.72 0.17
CA SER A 184 2.83 17.66 0.61
C SER A 184 3.48 16.28 0.40
N THR A 185 3.22 15.63 -0.72
CA THR A 185 3.60 14.23 -1.01
C THR A 185 5.03 13.92 -0.63
N LYS A 186 5.99 14.78 -0.99
CA LYS A 186 7.39 14.55 -0.62
C LYS A 186 7.59 14.42 0.89
N LYS A 187 6.94 15.28 1.70
CA LYS A 187 7.07 15.21 3.17
C LYS A 187 6.45 13.94 3.73
N VAL A 188 5.32 13.52 3.16
CA VAL A 188 4.64 12.28 3.54
C VAL A 188 5.50 11.07 3.18
N THR A 189 6.06 11.03 1.98
CA THR A 189 6.99 9.97 1.53
C THR A 189 8.22 9.91 2.43
N ASP A 190 8.87 11.05 2.70
CA ASP A 190 10.02 11.11 3.61
C ASP A 190 9.65 10.66 5.04
N PHE A 191 8.41 10.90 5.47
CA PHE A 191 7.90 10.43 6.77
C PHE A 191 7.73 8.91 6.79
N ILE A 192 7.14 8.33 5.76
CA ILE A 192 6.97 6.88 5.62
C ILE A 192 8.33 6.18 5.61
N HIS A 193 9.30 6.67 4.83
CA HIS A 193 10.66 6.11 4.79
C HIS A 193 11.37 6.16 6.16
N ARG A 194 11.09 7.16 7.00
CA ARG A 194 11.63 7.18 8.37
C ARG A 194 10.96 6.17 9.29
N LEU A 195 9.67 5.87 9.07
CA LEU A 195 8.96 4.85 9.86
C LEU A 195 9.33 3.44 9.41
N ASP A 196 9.49 3.26 8.11
CA ASP A 196 9.81 1.97 7.51
C ASP A 196 10.78 2.11 6.32
N PRO A 197 12.08 2.02 6.57
CA PRO A 197 13.09 2.07 5.52
C PRO A 197 13.23 0.75 4.74
N SER A 198 12.48 -0.28 5.10
CA SER A 198 12.59 -1.62 4.52
C SER A 198 11.64 -1.88 3.36
N ARG A 199 10.74 -0.95 3.08
CA ARG A 199 9.72 -1.05 2.02
C ARG A 199 9.81 0.11 1.05
N LEU A 200 9.31 -0.14 -0.14
CA LEU A 200 9.15 0.88 -1.18
C LEU A 200 7.95 1.80 -0.86
N VAL A 201 7.94 2.96 -1.47
CA VAL A 201 6.81 3.88 -1.41
C VAL A 201 6.43 4.28 -2.83
N ASP A 202 5.20 3.98 -3.25
CA ASP A 202 4.59 4.57 -4.44
C ASP A 202 3.84 5.84 -3.99
N SER A 203 4.51 6.96 -4.12
CA SER A 203 4.13 8.20 -3.44
C SER A 203 2.80 8.80 -3.89
N ALA A 204 2.43 8.61 -5.15
CA ALA A 204 1.19 9.11 -5.74
C ALA A 204 0.81 8.24 -6.95
N SER A 205 0.12 7.15 -6.70
CA SER A 205 -0.27 6.22 -7.75
C SER A 205 -1.25 6.87 -8.73
N GLY A 206 -0.94 6.76 -10.02
CA GLY A 206 -1.77 7.21 -11.13
C GLY A 206 -1.47 8.63 -11.57
N TRP A 207 -1.85 9.66 -10.80
CA TRP A 207 -1.73 11.07 -11.20
C TRP A 207 -0.98 11.90 -10.18
N PHE A 208 -0.53 13.08 -10.63
CA PHE A 208 0.11 14.10 -9.80
C PHE A 208 1.36 13.63 -9.05
N ASP A 209 2.13 12.74 -9.69
CA ASP A 209 3.44 12.36 -9.18
C ASP A 209 4.30 13.61 -8.94
N GLN A 210 4.99 13.62 -7.79
CA GLN A 210 5.87 14.72 -7.36
C GLN A 210 7.35 14.37 -7.54
N GLY A 211 7.68 13.28 -8.22
CA GLY A 211 9.05 12.82 -8.44
C GLY A 211 9.73 12.36 -7.15
N CYS A 212 8.99 11.73 -6.25
CA CYS A 212 9.46 11.16 -5.00
C CYS A 212 8.77 9.83 -4.72
N GLY A 213 9.53 8.81 -4.28
CA GLY A 213 9.02 7.45 -4.02
C GLY A 213 9.94 6.42 -4.62
#